data_3ff611e30c919357179f5a23a82d5ea8
#
_entry.id   3ff611e30c919357179f5a23a82d5ea8
#
_cell.length_a   1.000
_cell.length_b   1.000
_cell.length_c   1.000
_cell.angle_alpha   90.00
_cell.angle_beta   90.00
_cell.angle_gamma   90.00
#
_symmetry.space_group_name_H-M   'P 1'
#
loop_
_entity.id
_entity.type
_entity.pdbx_description
1 polymer ?
#
loop_
_entity_poly.entity_id
_entity_poly.type
_entity_poly.pdbx_seq_one_letter_code
_entity_poly.pdbx_strand_id
1 'polypeptide(L)'
;MAPLVWLITGSATGFGAEFVNALLVAGHKVIATARNTASIEHYQKAGASILNLDLSSSQSDFDKLAGKAIGIYGGVDVVVNNAGYSHFSTIEDDSLENWNNVFQTHVFGPLGVARAFLPHFRSKRSGKFVFMGSIAAWGGLSAVGAYCSSKAALRAAVETLDLEVKPFGIKTLLVEPGYFRTEFLNEKKAVFVDTKIDDYRSLVDNLYPQVKGIHMNQPGDPAKGVARIVDLVTSNTAGDDFPVSLALGDDALDAIRKKCNTTLELLDKWASVSSNLTF
;
A
#
# COMPACT_ATOMS: atom_id res chain seq x y z
N MET A 1 -26.54 4.31 1.69
CA MET A 1 -25.98 3.84 0.40
C MET A 1 -26.11 2.33 0.30
N ALA A 2 -26.23 1.77 -0.91
CA ALA A 2 -26.23 0.31 -1.07
C ALA A 2 -24.87 -0.26 -0.59
N PRO A 3 -24.87 -1.45 0.04
CA PRO A 3 -23.63 -2.11 0.42
C PRO A 3 -22.71 -2.35 -0.78
N LEU A 4 -21.45 -1.93 -0.68
CA LEU A 4 -20.40 -2.23 -1.65
C LEU A 4 -19.71 -3.54 -1.29
N VAL A 5 -19.14 -4.23 -2.29
CA VAL A 5 -18.33 -5.44 -2.12
C VAL A 5 -16.85 -5.05 -2.16
N TRP A 6 -16.13 -5.32 -1.06
CA TRP A 6 -14.72 -5.00 -0.88
C TRP A 6 -13.88 -6.26 -0.83
N LEU A 7 -12.77 -6.29 -1.57
CA LEU A 7 -11.72 -7.27 -1.40
C LEU A 7 -10.50 -6.60 -0.76
N ILE A 8 -9.94 -7.19 0.30
CA ILE A 8 -8.84 -6.63 1.06
C ILE A 8 -7.68 -7.62 1.10
N THR A 9 -6.49 -7.20 0.63
CA THR A 9 -5.30 -8.02 0.72
C THR A 9 -4.59 -7.80 2.06
N GLY A 10 -4.08 -8.89 2.69
CA GLY A 10 -3.34 -8.79 3.94
C GLY A 10 -4.21 -8.40 5.15
N SER A 11 -5.34 -9.08 5.33
CA SER A 11 -6.38 -8.75 6.32
C SER A 11 -6.07 -9.20 7.75
N ALA A 12 -4.93 -9.88 8.00
CA ALA A 12 -4.70 -10.50 9.31
C ALA A 12 -4.35 -9.48 10.42
N THR A 13 -3.81 -8.33 10.10
CA THR A 13 -3.36 -7.33 11.09
C THR A 13 -3.34 -5.91 10.50
N GLY A 14 -3.12 -4.92 11.38
CA GLY A 14 -2.92 -3.53 10.99
C GLY A 14 -4.07 -2.94 10.17
N PHE A 15 -3.76 -2.12 9.18
CA PHE A 15 -4.80 -1.49 8.34
C PHE A 15 -5.76 -2.52 7.71
N GLY A 16 -5.26 -3.68 7.27
CA GLY A 16 -6.11 -4.72 6.67
C GLY A 16 -7.17 -5.24 7.62
N ALA A 17 -6.82 -5.46 8.90
CA ALA A 17 -7.77 -5.86 9.94
C ALA A 17 -8.78 -4.74 10.24
N GLU A 18 -8.30 -3.51 10.34
CA GLU A 18 -9.17 -2.34 10.56
C GLU A 18 -10.15 -2.12 9.41
N PHE A 19 -9.72 -2.30 8.16
CA PHE A 19 -10.62 -2.26 7.01
C PHE A 19 -11.74 -3.30 7.13
N VAL A 20 -11.41 -4.57 7.44
CA VAL A 20 -12.42 -5.63 7.61
C VAL A 20 -13.42 -5.23 8.69
N ASN A 21 -12.94 -4.83 9.85
CA ASN A 21 -13.80 -4.48 10.99
C ASN A 21 -14.71 -3.26 10.66
N ALA A 22 -14.14 -2.18 10.16
CA ALA A 22 -14.87 -0.96 9.84
C ALA A 22 -15.95 -1.20 8.78
N LEU A 23 -15.63 -1.96 7.73
CA LEU A 23 -16.54 -2.23 6.62
C LEU A 23 -17.68 -3.16 7.02
N LEU A 24 -17.44 -4.17 7.86
CA LEU A 24 -18.49 -5.03 8.40
C LEU A 24 -19.44 -4.25 9.30
N VAL A 25 -18.92 -3.38 10.17
CA VAL A 25 -19.73 -2.50 11.02
C VAL A 25 -20.58 -1.54 10.17
N ALA A 26 -20.02 -1.04 9.06
CA ALA A 26 -20.74 -0.17 8.12
C ALA A 26 -21.75 -0.93 7.22
N GLY A 27 -21.86 -2.27 7.36
CA GLY A 27 -22.81 -3.09 6.60
C GLY A 27 -22.38 -3.40 5.16
N HIS A 28 -21.09 -3.21 4.83
CA HIS A 28 -20.54 -3.61 3.53
C HIS A 28 -20.27 -5.11 3.46
N LYS A 29 -20.17 -5.66 2.25
CA LYS A 29 -19.74 -7.04 2.00
C LYS A 29 -18.23 -7.09 1.89
N VAL A 30 -17.59 -7.99 2.65
CA VAL A 30 -16.12 -8.05 2.75
C VAL A 30 -15.61 -9.41 2.32
N ILE A 31 -14.59 -9.41 1.47
CA ILE A 31 -13.76 -10.57 1.11
C ILE A 31 -12.37 -10.29 1.68
N ALA A 32 -12.08 -10.88 2.83
CA ALA A 32 -10.78 -10.75 3.48
C ALA A 32 -9.80 -11.80 2.92
N THR A 33 -8.55 -11.41 2.67
CA THR A 33 -7.55 -12.35 2.16
C THR A 33 -6.28 -12.38 2.99
N ALA A 34 -5.66 -13.55 3.10
CA ALA A 34 -4.39 -13.77 3.74
C ALA A 34 -3.67 -14.97 3.12
N ARG A 35 -2.35 -15.06 3.28
CA ARG A 35 -1.56 -16.25 2.91
C ARG A 35 -1.96 -17.47 3.74
N ASN A 36 -2.20 -17.26 5.03
CA ASN A 36 -2.73 -18.28 5.93
C ASN A 36 -4.14 -17.89 6.34
N THR A 37 -5.15 -18.54 5.78
CA THR A 37 -6.56 -18.24 6.05
C THR A 37 -6.97 -18.54 7.49
N ALA A 38 -6.29 -19.44 8.20
CA ALA A 38 -6.56 -19.70 9.61
C ALA A 38 -6.38 -18.44 10.48
N SER A 39 -5.49 -17.52 10.10
CA SER A 39 -5.29 -16.26 10.82
C SER A 39 -6.46 -15.26 10.71
N ILE A 40 -7.36 -15.47 9.75
CA ILE A 40 -8.53 -14.60 9.47
C ILE A 40 -9.87 -15.33 9.55
N GLU A 41 -9.87 -16.59 10.03
CA GLU A 41 -11.07 -17.44 10.07
C GLU A 41 -12.19 -16.86 10.95
N HIS A 42 -11.81 -16.11 11.98
CA HIS A 42 -12.74 -15.41 12.86
C HIS A 42 -13.63 -14.39 12.14
N TYR A 43 -13.18 -13.84 11.01
CA TYR A 43 -14.00 -12.90 10.22
C TYR A 43 -15.19 -13.58 9.51
N GLN A 44 -15.14 -14.90 9.28
CA GLN A 44 -16.31 -15.62 8.74
C GLN A 44 -17.48 -15.55 9.71
N LYS A 45 -17.23 -15.70 11.01
CA LYS A 45 -18.25 -15.56 12.04
C LYS A 45 -18.80 -14.13 12.12
N ALA A 46 -18.01 -13.14 11.73
CA ALA A 46 -18.40 -11.74 11.66
C ALA A 46 -19.11 -11.37 10.34
N GLY A 47 -19.26 -12.32 9.40
CA GLY A 47 -19.99 -12.13 8.13
C GLY A 47 -19.12 -11.84 6.90
N ALA A 48 -17.78 -11.86 7.01
CA ALA A 48 -16.91 -11.77 5.85
C ALA A 48 -16.74 -13.12 5.15
N SER A 49 -16.51 -13.11 3.84
CA SER A 49 -15.91 -14.23 3.13
C SER A 49 -14.40 -14.17 3.22
N ILE A 50 -13.72 -15.32 3.21
CA ILE A 50 -12.26 -15.38 3.24
C ILE A 50 -11.71 -16.12 2.03
N LEU A 51 -10.58 -15.66 1.50
CA LEU A 51 -9.85 -16.34 0.42
C LEU A 51 -8.35 -16.39 0.74
N ASN A 52 -7.70 -17.44 0.26
CA ASN A 52 -6.24 -17.49 0.26
C ASN A 52 -5.69 -16.59 -0.84
N LEU A 53 -4.68 -15.78 -0.51
CA LEU A 53 -3.93 -14.97 -1.46
C LEU A 53 -2.48 -14.84 -1.01
N ASP A 54 -1.58 -15.27 -1.90
CA ASP A 54 -0.15 -14.96 -1.83
C ASP A 54 0.21 -14.01 -2.98
N LEU A 55 0.83 -12.88 -2.68
CA LEU A 55 1.25 -11.89 -3.68
C LEU A 55 2.46 -12.34 -4.50
N SER A 56 3.09 -13.48 -4.17
CA SER A 56 4.11 -14.14 -4.99
C SER A 56 3.54 -15.05 -6.08
N SER A 57 2.21 -15.22 -6.11
CA SER A 57 1.51 -16.08 -7.07
C SER A 57 1.62 -15.58 -8.52
N SER A 58 1.33 -16.46 -9.47
CA SER A 58 1.29 -16.12 -10.90
C SER A 58 0.06 -15.27 -11.26
N GLN A 59 0.10 -14.60 -12.43
CA GLN A 59 -1.06 -13.87 -12.93
C GLN A 59 -2.27 -14.78 -13.10
N SER A 60 -2.09 -16.01 -13.57
CA SER A 60 -3.18 -16.99 -13.70
C SER A 60 -3.86 -17.30 -12.36
N ASP A 61 -3.10 -17.28 -11.26
CA ASP A 61 -3.69 -17.51 -9.93
C ASP A 61 -4.43 -16.27 -9.42
N PHE A 62 -3.95 -15.07 -9.72
CA PHE A 62 -4.70 -13.84 -9.47
C PHE A 62 -6.01 -13.80 -10.29
N ASP A 63 -5.98 -14.23 -11.55
CA ASP A 63 -7.18 -14.27 -12.40
C ASP A 63 -8.22 -15.26 -11.84
N LYS A 64 -7.77 -16.45 -11.38
CA LYS A 64 -8.64 -17.43 -10.70
C LYS A 64 -9.20 -16.87 -9.39
N LEU A 65 -8.38 -16.15 -8.61
CA LEU A 65 -8.81 -15.47 -7.39
C LEU A 65 -9.92 -14.45 -7.68
N ALA A 66 -9.71 -13.61 -8.70
CA ALA A 66 -10.69 -12.59 -9.09
C ALA A 66 -12.02 -13.24 -9.51
N GLY A 67 -11.99 -14.32 -10.31
CA GLY A 67 -13.18 -15.07 -10.67
C GLY A 67 -13.93 -15.63 -9.45
N LYS A 68 -13.20 -16.21 -8.47
CA LYS A 68 -13.80 -16.68 -7.22
C LYS A 68 -14.41 -15.53 -6.41
N ALA A 69 -13.68 -14.44 -6.24
CA ALA A 69 -14.14 -13.27 -5.47
C ALA A 69 -15.41 -12.66 -6.06
N ILE A 70 -15.44 -12.49 -7.39
CA ILE A 70 -16.61 -11.98 -8.12
C ILE A 70 -17.82 -12.91 -7.91
N GLY A 71 -17.60 -14.23 -7.95
CA GLY A 71 -18.66 -15.24 -7.78
C GLY A 71 -19.30 -15.22 -6.39
N ILE A 72 -18.61 -14.81 -5.33
CA ILE A 72 -19.13 -14.85 -3.95
C ILE A 72 -20.36 -13.94 -3.78
N TYR A 73 -20.31 -12.72 -4.30
CA TYR A 73 -21.37 -11.71 -4.13
C TYR A 73 -21.94 -11.18 -5.46
N GLY A 74 -21.55 -11.81 -6.59
CA GLY A 74 -21.96 -11.39 -7.92
C GLY A 74 -21.21 -10.18 -8.47
N GLY A 75 -20.17 -9.72 -7.77
CA GLY A 75 -19.32 -8.61 -8.19
C GLY A 75 -18.39 -8.16 -7.09
N VAL A 76 -17.41 -7.33 -7.45
CA VAL A 76 -16.54 -6.59 -6.55
C VAL A 76 -16.60 -5.12 -6.95
N ASP A 77 -16.61 -4.22 -5.99
CA ASP A 77 -16.68 -2.77 -6.21
C ASP A 77 -15.38 -2.07 -5.85
N VAL A 78 -14.69 -2.57 -4.82
CA VAL A 78 -13.44 -1.98 -4.32
C VAL A 78 -12.42 -3.08 -4.05
N VAL A 79 -11.20 -2.89 -4.53
CA VAL A 79 -10.04 -3.73 -4.22
C VAL A 79 -9.02 -2.92 -3.43
N VAL A 80 -8.72 -3.35 -2.20
CA VAL A 80 -7.72 -2.73 -1.32
C VAL A 80 -6.43 -3.56 -1.36
N ASN A 81 -5.42 -3.07 -2.07
CA ASN A 81 -4.07 -3.61 -2.11
C ASN A 81 -3.30 -3.11 -0.88
N ASN A 82 -3.47 -3.80 0.25
CA ASN A 82 -2.92 -3.41 1.54
C ASN A 82 -1.73 -4.28 1.98
N ALA A 83 -1.65 -5.53 1.55
CA ALA A 83 -0.60 -6.45 2.00
C ALA A 83 0.82 -5.89 1.76
N GLY A 84 1.66 -6.00 2.78
CA GLY A 84 3.04 -5.53 2.74
C GLY A 84 3.75 -5.80 4.06
N TYR A 85 5.05 -5.57 4.08
CA TYR A 85 5.90 -5.70 5.27
C TYR A 85 7.05 -4.70 5.22
N SER A 86 7.67 -4.41 6.35
CA SER A 86 8.85 -3.56 6.43
C SER A 86 10.13 -4.37 6.25
N HIS A 87 11.09 -3.79 5.54
CA HIS A 87 12.39 -4.39 5.26
C HIS A 87 13.49 -3.37 5.52
N PHE A 88 14.43 -3.74 6.37
CA PHE A 88 15.55 -2.90 6.80
C PHE A 88 16.87 -3.60 6.45
N SER A 89 17.67 -2.95 5.63
CA SER A 89 19.01 -3.35 5.22
C SER A 89 19.75 -2.17 4.62
N THR A 90 21.08 -2.09 4.78
CA THR A 90 21.87 -1.23 3.91
C THR A 90 21.77 -1.76 2.47
N ILE A 91 22.01 -0.92 1.46
CA ILE A 91 21.92 -1.35 0.07
C ILE A 91 23.01 -2.41 -0.23
N GLU A 92 24.17 -2.29 0.40
CA GLU A 92 25.31 -3.17 0.17
C GLU A 92 25.18 -4.54 0.84
N ASP A 93 24.54 -4.61 2.03
CA ASP A 93 24.29 -5.88 2.71
C ASP A 93 23.08 -6.65 2.13
N ASP A 94 22.21 -5.97 1.39
CA ASP A 94 20.94 -6.55 0.98
C ASP A 94 21.11 -7.43 -0.27
N SER A 95 20.50 -8.60 -0.25
CA SER A 95 20.54 -9.52 -1.37
C SER A 95 19.55 -9.13 -2.48
N LEU A 96 19.88 -9.51 -3.73
CA LEU A 96 18.92 -9.39 -4.84
C LEU A 96 17.65 -10.20 -4.59
N GLU A 97 17.72 -11.30 -3.86
CA GLU A 97 16.57 -12.10 -3.48
C GLU A 97 15.63 -11.28 -2.57
N ASN A 98 16.16 -10.60 -1.56
CA ASN A 98 15.39 -9.71 -0.69
C ASN A 98 14.74 -8.58 -1.48
N TRP A 99 15.49 -7.93 -2.37
CA TRP A 99 14.95 -6.89 -3.25
C TRP A 99 13.79 -7.42 -4.10
N ASN A 100 13.96 -8.58 -4.73
CA ASN A 100 12.93 -9.21 -5.55
C ASN A 100 11.69 -9.53 -4.71
N ASN A 101 11.84 -10.06 -3.49
CA ASN A 101 10.74 -10.36 -2.59
C ASN A 101 9.98 -9.10 -2.14
N VAL A 102 10.69 -8.01 -1.85
CA VAL A 102 10.10 -6.71 -1.53
C VAL A 102 9.32 -6.17 -2.72
N PHE A 103 9.91 -6.14 -3.91
CA PHE A 103 9.23 -5.69 -5.12
C PHE A 103 8.06 -6.58 -5.52
N GLN A 104 8.19 -7.90 -5.37
CA GLN A 104 7.10 -8.83 -5.63
C GLN A 104 5.90 -8.53 -4.74
N THR A 105 6.13 -8.30 -3.44
CA THR A 105 5.05 -8.04 -2.49
C THR A 105 4.45 -6.64 -2.63
N HIS A 106 5.29 -5.62 -2.89
CA HIS A 106 4.83 -4.22 -2.84
C HIS A 106 4.46 -3.64 -4.19
N VAL A 107 4.92 -4.24 -5.30
CA VAL A 107 4.71 -3.71 -6.66
C VAL A 107 4.03 -4.74 -7.54
N PHE A 108 4.69 -5.86 -7.83
CA PHE A 108 4.21 -6.80 -8.84
C PHE A 108 2.93 -7.52 -8.40
N GLY A 109 2.84 -7.95 -7.14
CA GLY A 109 1.65 -8.57 -6.58
C GLY A 109 0.42 -7.66 -6.63
N PRO A 110 0.46 -6.43 -6.06
CA PRO A 110 -0.63 -5.46 -6.16
C PRO A 110 -1.05 -5.13 -7.59
N LEU A 111 -0.10 -4.99 -8.51
CA LEU A 111 -0.41 -4.77 -9.93
C LEU A 111 -1.01 -6.02 -10.58
N GLY A 112 -0.55 -7.21 -10.21
CA GLY A 112 -1.13 -8.49 -10.67
C GLY A 112 -2.58 -8.66 -10.21
N VAL A 113 -2.86 -8.35 -8.94
CA VAL A 113 -4.24 -8.33 -8.42
C VAL A 113 -5.09 -7.29 -9.16
N ALA A 114 -4.59 -6.06 -9.34
CA ALA A 114 -5.32 -5.04 -10.09
C ALA A 114 -5.64 -5.50 -11.52
N ARG A 115 -4.67 -6.07 -12.24
CA ARG A 115 -4.84 -6.61 -13.60
C ARG A 115 -5.95 -7.66 -13.65
N ALA A 116 -6.05 -8.53 -12.65
CA ALA A 116 -7.08 -9.56 -12.58
C ALA A 116 -8.51 -9.00 -12.44
N PHE A 117 -8.68 -7.84 -11.76
CA PHE A 117 -9.98 -7.19 -11.59
C PHE A 117 -10.31 -6.16 -12.67
N LEU A 118 -9.34 -5.67 -13.44
CA LEU A 118 -9.57 -4.67 -14.51
C LEU A 118 -10.64 -5.08 -15.53
N PRO A 119 -10.69 -6.33 -16.06
CA PRO A 119 -11.75 -6.74 -16.98
C PRO A 119 -13.14 -6.59 -16.37
N HIS A 120 -13.31 -6.96 -15.09
CA HIS A 120 -14.57 -6.83 -14.37
C HIS A 120 -14.97 -5.36 -14.19
N PHE A 121 -14.07 -4.51 -13.72
CA PHE A 121 -14.35 -3.08 -13.53
C PHE A 121 -14.61 -2.37 -14.85
N ARG A 122 -13.84 -2.70 -15.90
CA ARG A 122 -14.03 -2.13 -17.25
C ARG A 122 -15.39 -2.49 -17.85
N SER A 123 -15.85 -3.74 -17.66
CA SER A 123 -17.18 -4.17 -18.13
C SER A 123 -18.31 -3.46 -17.39
N LYS A 124 -18.13 -3.21 -16.07
CA LYS A 124 -19.08 -2.47 -15.23
C LYS A 124 -19.05 -0.96 -15.48
N ARG A 125 -17.99 -0.43 -16.12
CA ARG A 125 -17.69 1.01 -16.19
C ARG A 125 -17.63 1.67 -14.81
N SER A 126 -17.23 0.90 -13.80
CA SER A 126 -17.11 1.35 -12.42
C SER A 126 -16.23 0.40 -11.64
N GLY A 127 -15.54 0.91 -10.64
CA GLY A 127 -14.71 0.17 -9.71
C GLY A 127 -13.70 1.10 -9.07
N LYS A 128 -13.16 0.69 -7.93
CA LYS A 128 -12.14 1.47 -7.23
C LYS A 128 -10.98 0.57 -6.79
N PHE A 129 -9.77 1.04 -7.04
CA PHE A 129 -8.57 0.45 -6.46
C PHE A 129 -8.03 1.38 -5.36
N VAL A 130 -7.74 0.81 -4.21
CA VAL A 130 -6.99 1.48 -3.13
C VAL A 130 -5.65 0.76 -2.97
N PHE A 131 -4.56 1.50 -3.08
CA PHE A 131 -3.21 0.98 -2.88
C PHE A 131 -2.59 1.61 -1.63
N MET A 132 -2.03 0.79 -0.76
CA MET A 132 -1.30 1.29 0.40
C MET A 132 0.15 1.59 0.02
N GLY A 133 0.41 2.87 -0.25
CA GLY A 133 1.73 3.44 -0.45
C GLY A 133 2.49 3.64 0.86
N SER A 134 3.24 4.72 0.94
CA SER A 134 3.95 5.18 2.16
C SER A 134 4.58 6.55 1.89
N ILE A 135 4.81 7.33 2.94
CA ILE A 135 5.71 8.50 2.89
C ILE A 135 7.12 8.12 2.42
N ALA A 136 7.52 6.87 2.60
CA ALA A 136 8.81 6.35 2.12
C ALA A 136 8.96 6.38 0.59
N ALA A 137 7.88 6.58 -0.17
CA ALA A 137 7.92 6.80 -1.61
C ALA A 137 8.54 8.16 -2.01
N TRP A 138 8.61 9.10 -1.08
CA TRP A 138 8.99 10.49 -1.35
C TRP A 138 10.47 10.79 -1.12
N GLY A 139 11.22 9.86 -0.54
CA GLY A 139 12.65 10.06 -0.29
C GLY A 139 13.35 8.82 0.19
N GLY A 140 14.68 8.82 0.08
CA GLY A 140 15.52 7.75 0.64
C GLY A 140 15.61 7.88 2.16
N LEU A 141 15.59 6.74 2.84
CA LEU A 141 15.86 6.59 4.26
C LEU A 141 17.00 5.60 4.44
N SER A 142 17.91 5.89 5.38
CA SER A 142 19.05 5.00 5.66
C SER A 142 18.57 3.60 6.04
N ALA A 143 19.21 2.59 5.47
CA ALA A 143 18.91 1.17 5.66
C ALA A 143 17.45 0.76 5.35
N VAL A 144 16.77 1.47 4.42
CA VAL A 144 15.39 1.16 3.98
C VAL A 144 15.29 1.20 2.45
N GLY A 145 16.40 0.96 1.74
CA GLY A 145 16.53 1.17 0.28
C GLY A 145 15.51 0.40 -0.54
N ALA A 146 15.40 -0.91 -0.36
CA ALA A 146 14.47 -1.75 -1.10
C ALA A 146 13.00 -1.35 -0.87
N TYR A 147 12.64 -1.05 0.38
CA TYR A 147 11.29 -0.63 0.73
C TYR A 147 10.94 0.74 0.10
N CYS A 148 11.79 1.77 0.28
CA CYS A 148 11.58 3.09 -0.31
C CYS A 148 11.44 3.00 -1.83
N SER A 149 12.34 2.28 -2.49
CA SER A 149 12.32 2.07 -3.95
C SER A 149 11.03 1.39 -4.40
N SER A 150 10.58 0.35 -3.69
CA SER A 150 9.33 -0.34 -4.03
C SER A 150 8.10 0.56 -3.89
N LYS A 151 8.05 1.40 -2.85
CA LYS A 151 6.93 2.33 -2.65
C LYS A 151 6.93 3.47 -3.68
N ALA A 152 8.11 3.95 -4.08
CA ALA A 152 8.24 4.91 -5.18
C ALA A 152 7.81 4.30 -6.53
N ALA A 153 8.20 3.05 -6.81
CA ALA A 153 7.76 2.32 -8.00
C ALA A 153 6.24 2.09 -8.01
N LEU A 154 5.66 1.68 -6.87
CA LEU A 154 4.21 1.53 -6.76
C LEU A 154 3.49 2.84 -7.02
N ARG A 155 3.99 3.96 -6.47
CA ARG A 155 3.41 5.28 -6.69
C ARG A 155 3.33 5.63 -8.16
N ALA A 156 4.45 5.55 -8.89
CA ALA A 156 4.48 5.85 -10.32
C ALA A 156 3.54 4.93 -11.12
N ALA A 157 3.48 3.63 -10.76
CA ALA A 157 2.60 2.67 -11.42
C ALA A 157 1.11 2.98 -11.18
N VAL A 158 0.73 3.42 -9.97
CA VAL A 158 -0.66 3.78 -9.65
C VAL A 158 -1.07 5.08 -10.33
N GLU A 159 -0.18 6.09 -10.38
CA GLU A 159 -0.42 7.33 -11.12
C GLU A 159 -0.64 7.05 -12.62
N THR A 160 0.16 6.15 -13.20
CA THR A 160 -0.02 5.71 -14.59
C THR A 160 -1.34 4.96 -14.79
N LEU A 161 -1.64 4.02 -13.89
CA LEU A 161 -2.88 3.25 -13.94
C LEU A 161 -4.11 4.17 -13.91
N ASP A 162 -4.09 5.22 -13.08
CA ASP A 162 -5.20 6.18 -12.99
C ASP A 162 -5.51 6.81 -14.35
N LEU A 163 -4.48 7.25 -15.05
CA LEU A 163 -4.62 7.83 -16.39
C LEU A 163 -5.22 6.84 -17.41
N GLU A 164 -4.80 5.57 -17.33
CA GLU A 164 -5.24 4.51 -18.23
C GLU A 164 -6.69 4.08 -17.99
N VAL A 165 -7.14 4.06 -16.72
CA VAL A 165 -8.45 3.50 -16.36
C VAL A 165 -9.56 4.55 -16.20
N LYS A 166 -9.19 5.81 -16.07
CA LYS A 166 -10.13 6.95 -15.97
C LYS A 166 -11.20 6.97 -17.06
N PRO A 167 -10.89 6.69 -18.36
CA PRO A 167 -11.92 6.64 -19.42
C PRO A 167 -12.96 5.53 -19.25
N PHE A 168 -12.68 4.56 -18.37
CA PHE A 168 -13.59 3.46 -18.07
C PHE A 168 -14.43 3.68 -16.82
N GLY A 169 -14.36 4.87 -16.18
CA GLY A 169 -15.06 5.17 -14.93
C GLY A 169 -14.47 4.44 -13.71
N ILE A 170 -13.26 3.90 -13.84
CA ILE A 170 -12.53 3.26 -12.73
C ILE A 170 -11.68 4.33 -12.04
N LYS A 171 -11.61 4.28 -10.72
CA LYS A 171 -10.83 5.23 -9.90
C LYS A 171 -9.71 4.51 -9.17
N THR A 172 -8.59 5.18 -8.99
CA THR A 172 -7.46 4.71 -8.18
C THR A 172 -7.20 5.68 -7.04
N LEU A 173 -6.79 5.14 -5.90
CA LEU A 173 -6.36 5.90 -4.74
C LEU A 173 -5.08 5.29 -4.19
N LEU A 174 -3.99 6.03 -4.23
CA LEU A 174 -2.78 5.72 -3.50
C LEU A 174 -2.84 6.40 -2.14
N VAL A 175 -2.94 5.62 -1.08
CA VAL A 175 -2.85 6.14 0.30
C VAL A 175 -1.39 6.10 0.72
N GLU A 176 -0.86 7.21 1.20
CA GLU A 176 0.54 7.36 1.62
C GLU A 176 0.59 7.67 3.13
N PRO A 177 0.51 6.63 3.99
CA PRO A 177 0.50 6.83 5.42
C PRO A 177 1.88 7.22 5.95
N GLY A 178 1.88 8.05 7.00
CA GLY A 178 2.98 8.22 7.91
C GLY A 178 3.08 7.05 8.91
N TYR A 179 3.44 7.35 10.14
CA TYR A 179 3.60 6.35 11.20
C TYR A 179 2.28 6.06 11.91
N PHE A 180 1.69 4.91 11.63
CA PHE A 180 0.46 4.43 12.28
C PHE A 180 0.76 3.26 13.21
N ARG A 181 0.06 3.20 14.35
CA ARG A 181 0.21 2.18 15.38
C ARG A 181 -0.35 0.84 14.94
N THR A 182 0.48 0.09 14.24
CA THR A 182 0.19 -1.24 13.71
C THR A 182 1.34 -2.20 14.00
N GLU A 183 1.13 -3.47 13.74
CA GLU A 183 2.15 -4.51 13.82
C GLU A 183 3.22 -4.44 12.70
N PHE A 184 3.26 -3.35 11.92
CA PHE A 184 4.15 -3.22 10.75
C PHE A 184 5.63 -3.21 11.10
N LEU A 185 5.99 -2.70 12.31
CA LEU A 185 7.35 -2.69 12.84
C LEU A 185 7.61 -3.80 13.87
N ASN A 186 6.70 -4.77 14.01
CA ASN A 186 6.90 -5.92 14.87
C ASN A 186 8.08 -6.75 14.37
N GLU A 187 9.05 -7.05 15.24
CA GLU A 187 10.29 -7.77 14.89
C GLU A 187 10.05 -9.17 14.30
N LYS A 188 8.89 -9.79 14.55
CA LYS A 188 8.52 -11.08 13.97
C LYS A 188 7.94 -10.95 12.54
N LYS A 189 7.63 -9.74 12.09
CA LYS A 189 7.01 -9.46 10.80
C LYS A 189 7.89 -8.59 9.91
N ALA A 190 8.64 -7.68 10.49
CA ALA A 190 9.65 -6.87 9.83
C ALA A 190 10.92 -7.69 9.58
N VAL A 191 11.56 -7.46 8.46
CA VAL A 191 12.86 -8.04 8.13
C VAL A 191 13.95 -7.04 8.51
N PHE A 192 14.89 -7.47 9.37
CA PHE A 192 16.08 -6.72 9.72
C PHE A 192 17.31 -7.52 9.29
N VAL A 193 17.99 -7.07 8.26
CA VAL A 193 19.25 -7.66 7.80
C VAL A 193 20.39 -7.00 8.58
N ASP A 194 21.13 -7.81 9.33
CA ASP A 194 22.30 -7.30 10.05
C ASP A 194 23.45 -7.02 9.08
N THR A 195 24.25 -6.00 9.38
CA THR A 195 25.43 -5.67 8.56
C THR A 195 26.58 -6.60 8.81
N LYS A 196 27.27 -6.97 7.73
CA LYS A 196 28.56 -7.70 7.78
C LYS A 196 29.75 -6.77 7.53
N ILE A 197 29.49 -5.47 7.34
CA ILE A 197 30.45 -4.44 6.96
C ILE A 197 30.69 -3.54 8.16
N ASP A 198 31.90 -3.52 8.68
CA ASP A 198 32.26 -2.78 9.90
C ASP A 198 31.95 -1.28 9.77
N ASP A 199 32.11 -0.69 8.58
CA ASP A 199 31.83 0.72 8.33
C ASP A 199 30.34 1.10 8.50
N TYR A 200 29.42 0.13 8.35
CA TYR A 200 27.98 0.34 8.60
C TYR A 200 27.52 -0.04 10.00
N ARG A 201 28.41 -0.62 10.83
CA ARG A 201 28.03 -1.09 12.18
C ARG A 201 27.42 0.02 13.02
N SER A 202 28.05 1.18 13.05
CA SER A 202 27.53 2.34 13.78
C SER A 202 26.13 2.79 13.31
N LEU A 203 25.87 2.74 12.00
CA LEU A 203 24.57 3.07 11.44
C LEU A 203 23.49 2.08 11.91
N VAL A 204 23.77 0.79 11.76
CA VAL A 204 22.79 -0.29 12.03
C VAL A 204 22.51 -0.38 13.53
N ASP A 205 23.54 -0.38 14.37
CA ASP A 205 23.43 -0.48 15.84
C ASP A 205 22.68 0.72 16.45
N ASN A 206 22.72 1.88 15.82
CA ASN A 206 21.94 3.04 16.26
C ASN A 206 20.50 3.03 15.71
N LEU A 207 20.31 2.68 14.44
CA LEU A 207 19.02 2.82 13.76
C LEU A 207 18.02 1.72 14.16
N TYR A 208 18.45 0.46 14.16
CA TYR A 208 17.53 -0.65 14.38
C TYR A 208 16.86 -0.65 15.76
N PRO A 209 17.57 -0.39 16.88
CA PRO A 209 16.91 -0.24 18.18
C PRO A 209 15.90 0.92 18.21
N GLN A 210 16.20 2.06 17.55
CA GLN A 210 15.26 3.19 17.47
C GLN A 210 13.98 2.80 16.72
N VAL A 211 14.10 2.14 15.55
CA VAL A 211 12.95 1.68 14.77
C VAL A 211 12.12 0.67 15.56
N LYS A 212 12.77 -0.29 16.23
CA LYS A 212 12.09 -1.26 17.10
C LYS A 212 11.39 -0.58 18.27
N GLY A 213 12.00 0.46 18.85
CA GLY A 213 11.40 1.25 19.94
C GLY A 213 10.17 2.07 19.53
N ILE A 214 9.98 2.34 18.23
CA ILE A 214 8.78 3.00 17.71
C ILE A 214 7.58 2.03 17.68
N HIS A 215 7.80 0.72 17.65
CA HIS A 215 6.72 -0.27 17.59
C HIS A 215 5.69 -0.06 18.70
N MET A 216 4.40 0.01 18.33
CA MET A 216 3.24 0.32 19.18
C MET A 216 3.27 1.69 19.88
N ASN A 217 4.23 2.57 19.51
CA ASN A 217 4.31 3.97 19.97
C ASN A 217 4.10 4.98 18.82
N GLN A 218 3.74 4.51 17.62
CA GLN A 218 3.44 5.39 16.50
C GLN A 218 2.24 6.30 16.82
N PRO A 219 2.25 7.57 16.36
CA PRO A 219 1.23 8.56 16.70
C PRO A 219 -0.12 8.31 16.01
N GLY A 220 -0.12 7.74 14.80
CA GLY A 220 -1.32 7.54 14.01
C GLY A 220 -2.21 6.41 14.54
N ASP A 221 -3.51 6.66 14.55
CA ASP A 221 -4.55 5.68 14.89
C ASP A 221 -5.04 5.00 13.61
N PRO A 222 -4.78 3.68 13.41
CA PRO A 222 -5.15 3.00 12.18
C PRO A 222 -6.68 2.92 11.98
N ALA A 223 -7.48 2.86 13.04
CA ALA A 223 -8.93 2.85 12.91
C ALA A 223 -9.45 4.18 12.37
N LYS A 224 -8.91 5.30 12.88
CA LYS A 224 -9.23 6.64 12.34
C LYS A 224 -8.75 6.81 10.90
N GLY A 225 -7.55 6.30 10.58
CA GLY A 225 -7.02 6.32 9.23
C GLY A 225 -7.92 5.57 8.25
N VAL A 226 -8.32 4.35 8.60
CA VAL A 226 -9.25 3.54 7.79
C VAL A 226 -10.59 4.23 7.64
N ALA A 227 -11.16 4.79 8.70
CA ALA A 227 -12.44 5.50 8.61
C ALA A 227 -12.39 6.63 7.56
N ARG A 228 -11.31 7.43 7.53
CA ARG A 228 -11.12 8.48 6.50
C ARG A 228 -11.03 7.92 5.08
N ILE A 229 -10.32 6.79 4.91
CA ILE A 229 -10.21 6.14 3.59
C ILE A 229 -11.58 5.61 3.15
N VAL A 230 -12.30 4.93 4.04
CA VAL A 230 -13.63 4.38 3.74
C VAL A 230 -14.61 5.51 3.41
N ASP A 231 -14.65 6.58 4.19
CA ASP A 231 -15.48 7.75 3.93
C ASP A 231 -15.19 8.33 2.54
N LEU A 232 -13.91 8.53 2.18
CA LEU A 232 -13.52 9.05 0.87
C LEU A 232 -13.95 8.11 -0.26
N VAL A 233 -13.71 6.82 -0.11
CA VAL A 233 -14.02 5.80 -1.13
C VAL A 233 -15.54 5.62 -1.31
N THR A 234 -16.33 5.75 -0.24
CA THR A 234 -17.79 5.56 -0.28
C THR A 234 -18.56 6.86 -0.57
N SER A 235 -17.95 8.03 -0.33
CA SER A 235 -18.61 9.31 -0.59
C SER A 235 -18.90 9.50 -2.08
N ASN A 236 -20.09 10.01 -2.38
CA ASN A 236 -20.45 10.47 -3.73
C ASN A 236 -19.99 11.91 -3.98
N THR A 237 -19.45 12.59 -2.97
CA THR A 237 -19.11 14.02 -2.99
C THR A 237 -17.83 14.30 -3.76
N ALA A 238 -16.97 13.31 -3.94
CA ALA A 238 -15.71 13.51 -4.65
C ALA A 238 -15.85 13.58 -6.17
N GLY A 239 -16.99 13.17 -6.77
CA GLY A 239 -17.25 13.33 -8.20
C GLY A 239 -16.02 13.11 -9.08
N ASP A 240 -15.67 14.14 -9.87
CA ASP A 240 -14.43 14.20 -10.67
C ASP A 240 -13.18 14.58 -9.86
N ASP A 241 -13.34 15.06 -8.60
CA ASP A 241 -12.26 15.48 -7.69
C ASP A 241 -11.73 14.32 -6.82
N PHE A 242 -12.02 13.05 -7.17
CA PHE A 242 -11.48 11.92 -6.44
C PHE A 242 -9.94 11.90 -6.56
N PRO A 243 -9.19 11.99 -5.44
CA PRO A 243 -7.75 12.14 -5.50
C PRO A 243 -7.07 10.84 -5.92
N VAL A 244 -6.05 10.93 -6.77
CA VAL A 244 -5.19 9.78 -7.09
C VAL A 244 -4.23 9.45 -5.93
N SER A 245 -3.87 10.43 -5.10
CA SER A 245 -2.97 10.27 -3.96
C SER A 245 -3.52 10.97 -2.72
N LEU A 246 -3.35 10.34 -1.56
CA LEU A 246 -3.77 10.83 -0.25
C LEU A 246 -2.66 10.66 0.77
N ALA A 247 -2.01 11.75 1.17
CA ALA A 247 -1.17 11.75 2.36
C ALA A 247 -2.04 11.50 3.60
N LEU A 248 -1.68 10.51 4.42
CA LEU A 248 -2.45 10.13 5.59
C LEU A 248 -1.64 10.29 6.87
N GLY A 249 -2.04 11.23 7.72
CA GLY A 249 -1.37 11.63 8.94
C GLY A 249 -0.62 12.96 8.80
N ASP A 250 -0.49 13.70 9.92
CA ASP A 250 0.16 15.01 9.94
C ASP A 250 1.64 14.89 9.57
N ASP A 251 2.31 13.86 10.07
CA ASP A 251 3.68 13.51 9.73
C ASP A 251 3.89 13.21 8.24
N ALA A 252 2.89 12.61 7.59
CA ALA A 252 2.91 12.39 6.15
C ALA A 252 2.80 13.71 5.38
N LEU A 253 1.88 14.58 5.77
CA LEU A 253 1.72 15.90 5.17
C LEU A 253 3.01 16.71 5.27
N ASP A 254 3.64 16.73 6.45
CA ASP A 254 4.85 17.50 6.69
C ASP A 254 6.06 16.93 5.92
N ALA A 255 6.23 15.60 5.92
CA ALA A 255 7.32 14.96 5.20
C ALA A 255 7.23 15.21 3.69
N ILE A 256 6.04 15.10 3.11
CA ILE A 256 5.80 15.30 1.68
C ILE A 256 6.02 16.77 1.31
N ARG A 257 5.47 17.72 2.09
CA ARG A 257 5.71 19.16 1.87
C ARG A 257 7.20 19.51 1.92
N LYS A 258 7.90 19.01 2.94
CA LYS A 258 9.34 19.22 3.07
C LYS A 258 10.09 18.71 1.84
N LYS A 259 9.75 17.49 1.36
CA LYS A 259 10.39 16.91 0.16
C LYS A 259 10.12 17.76 -1.09
N CYS A 260 8.87 18.21 -1.29
CA CYS A 260 8.52 19.07 -2.42
C CYS A 260 9.32 20.38 -2.40
N ASN A 261 9.37 21.06 -1.25
CA ASN A 261 10.11 22.32 -1.12
C ASN A 261 11.62 22.13 -1.37
N THR A 262 12.23 21.11 -0.75
CA THR A 262 13.65 20.80 -1.00
C THR A 262 13.92 20.45 -2.48
N THR A 263 12.96 19.83 -3.17
CA THR A 263 13.09 19.53 -4.59
C THR A 263 13.04 20.81 -5.43
N LEU A 264 12.14 21.75 -5.12
CA LEU A 264 12.08 23.05 -5.78
C LEU A 264 13.37 23.85 -5.58
N GLU A 265 13.87 23.93 -4.35
CA GLU A 265 15.16 24.59 -4.02
C GLU A 265 16.32 23.96 -4.82
N LEU A 266 16.34 22.64 -4.98
CA LEU A 266 17.35 21.94 -5.77
C LEU A 266 17.26 22.30 -7.27
N LEU A 267 16.04 22.35 -7.82
CA LEU A 267 15.80 22.75 -9.20
C LEU A 267 16.28 24.18 -9.45
N ASP A 268 15.91 25.12 -8.58
CA ASP A 268 16.33 26.51 -8.69
C ASP A 268 17.86 26.66 -8.62
N LYS A 269 18.49 25.96 -7.66
CA LYS A 269 19.95 25.97 -7.49
C LYS A 269 20.71 25.50 -8.73
N TRP A 270 20.17 24.51 -9.45
CA TRP A 270 20.86 23.89 -10.59
C TRP A 270 20.27 24.27 -11.95
N ALA A 271 19.33 25.22 -11.98
CA ALA A 271 18.63 25.66 -13.20
C ALA A 271 19.59 26.06 -14.33
N SER A 272 20.68 26.81 -14.00
CA SER A 272 21.66 27.25 -15.00
C SER A 272 22.47 26.12 -15.64
N VAL A 273 22.61 24.98 -14.94
CA VAL A 273 23.30 23.78 -15.46
C VAL A 273 22.34 22.94 -16.30
N SER A 274 21.06 22.97 -15.98
CA SER A 274 20.03 22.08 -16.56
C SER A 274 19.24 22.71 -17.69
N SER A 275 19.42 24.01 -17.98
CA SER A 275 18.63 24.75 -18.98
C SER A 275 19.44 25.01 -20.27
N ASN A 276 18.75 25.53 -21.33
CA ASN A 276 19.33 25.89 -22.62
C ASN A 276 19.96 24.70 -23.38
N LEU A 277 19.34 23.52 -23.31
CA LEU A 277 19.76 22.29 -23.98
C LEU A 277 18.93 21.97 -25.24
N THR A 278 18.11 22.87 -25.69
CA THR A 278 17.30 22.74 -26.93
C THR A 278 18.13 23.19 -28.15
N PHE A 279 17.91 22.57 -29.34
CA PHE A 279 18.49 22.95 -30.60
C PHE A 279 17.94 24.29 -31.09
#